data_b68406ca9502ce043d15991318d8ac5c
#
_entry.id   b68406ca9502ce043d15991318d8ac5c
#
_cell.length_a   1.000
_cell.length_b   1.000
_cell.length_c   1.000
_cell.angle_alpha   90.00
_cell.angle_beta   90.00
_cell.angle_gamma   90.00
#
_symmetry.space_group_name_H-M   'P 1'
#
loop_
_entity.id
_entity.type
_entity.pdbx_description
1 polymer ?
#
loop_
_entity_poly.entity_id
_entity_poly.type
_entity_poly.pdbx_seq_one_letter_code
_entity_poly.pdbx_strand_id
1 'polypeptide(L)'
;YTFSSLASTGRDIKFDIGRMEGYRNFCNKIWNASRYVLSHTEDHDLSSTTTSFSLADRWIRSRLEATLVQIEEAYENFRFDLASQALYDFIWNEFCDWYLELSKPVLWDESAEPAEQLAARQALVGVLEQSLRMLHPFMPFLTEEIWQTVSPLAGVQGDSIMLAPWPARCSDQIDTEAEQEIEWLKQIIVGIRTIRSESNIPPGDELPIFVVNASSLERERLKRNESYLGRLAKVSSIKVIES
;
A
#
# COMPACT_ATOMS: atom_id res chain seq x y z
N TYR A 1 4.20 -17.52 -10.76
CA TYR A 1 4.67 -16.91 -9.52
C TYR A 1 5.41 -17.90 -8.60
N THR A 2 4.80 -19.03 -8.25
CA THR A 2 5.40 -20.03 -7.35
C THR A 2 6.80 -20.47 -7.80
N PHE A 3 6.99 -20.76 -9.07
CA PHE A 3 8.29 -21.16 -9.60
C PHE A 3 9.32 -20.01 -9.49
N SER A 4 8.93 -18.81 -9.87
CA SER A 4 9.84 -17.65 -9.82
C SER A 4 10.31 -17.34 -8.39
N SER A 5 9.38 -17.42 -7.40
CA SER A 5 9.72 -17.19 -6.00
C SER A 5 10.63 -18.28 -5.38
N LEU A 6 10.74 -19.44 -6.02
CA LEU A 6 11.59 -20.55 -5.58
C LEU A 6 12.89 -20.67 -6.40
N ALA A 7 12.99 -19.94 -7.51
CA ALA A 7 14.09 -20.03 -8.47
C ALA A 7 15.35 -19.28 -7.97
N SER A 8 15.95 -19.77 -6.88
CA SER A 8 17.29 -19.31 -6.48
C SER A 8 18.36 -19.92 -7.38
N THR A 9 19.44 -19.18 -7.66
CA THR A 9 20.53 -19.61 -8.54
C THR A 9 21.15 -20.94 -8.10
N GLY A 10 21.25 -21.88 -9.05
CA GLY A 10 22.04 -23.13 -8.90
C GLY A 10 21.41 -24.22 -8.06
N ARG A 11 20.09 -24.17 -7.77
CA ARG A 11 19.40 -25.22 -7.02
C ARG A 11 18.17 -25.74 -7.77
N ASP A 12 17.90 -27.04 -7.62
CA ASP A 12 16.65 -27.63 -8.08
C ASP A 12 15.48 -27.06 -7.27
N ILE A 13 14.40 -26.74 -7.98
CA ILE A 13 13.18 -26.24 -7.35
C ILE A 13 12.39 -27.44 -6.82
N LYS A 14 12.23 -27.52 -5.49
CA LYS A 14 11.28 -28.46 -4.88
C LYS A 14 9.89 -27.84 -4.93
N PHE A 15 9.00 -28.47 -5.71
CA PHE A 15 7.62 -28.05 -5.77
C PHE A 15 6.91 -28.30 -4.43
N ASP A 16 6.27 -27.26 -3.89
CA ASP A 16 5.53 -27.29 -2.63
C ASP A 16 4.09 -26.84 -2.89
N ILE A 17 3.15 -27.76 -2.68
CA ILE A 17 1.72 -27.51 -2.86
C ILE A 17 1.22 -26.44 -1.87
N GLY A 18 1.71 -26.45 -0.62
CA GLY A 18 1.34 -25.47 0.38
C GLY A 18 1.70 -24.02 -0.02
N ARG A 19 2.88 -23.84 -0.63
CA ARG A 19 3.28 -22.55 -1.19
C ARG A 19 2.40 -22.12 -2.36
N MET A 20 2.01 -23.06 -3.23
CA MET A 20 1.09 -22.76 -4.32
C MET A 20 -0.28 -22.27 -3.81
N GLU A 21 -0.79 -22.87 -2.73
CA GLU A 21 -2.02 -22.41 -2.08
C GLU A 21 -1.85 -21.00 -1.48
N GLY A 22 -0.71 -20.70 -0.88
CA GLY A 22 -0.37 -19.36 -0.41
C GLY A 22 -0.42 -18.32 -1.53
N TYR A 23 0.16 -18.62 -2.69
CA TYR A 23 0.11 -17.71 -3.84
C TYR A 23 -1.27 -17.62 -4.52
N ARG A 24 -2.12 -18.64 -4.40
CA ARG A 24 -3.54 -18.51 -4.76
C ARG A 24 -4.23 -17.45 -3.87
N ASN A 25 -3.94 -17.44 -2.58
CA ASN A 25 -4.46 -16.42 -1.67
C ASN A 25 -3.93 -15.03 -2.04
N PHE A 26 -2.70 -14.93 -2.53
CA PHE A 26 -2.14 -13.68 -3.05
C PHE A 26 -2.92 -13.18 -4.28
N CYS A 27 -3.24 -14.06 -5.23
CA CYS A 27 -4.11 -13.71 -6.36
C CYS A 27 -5.48 -13.18 -5.89
N ASN A 28 -6.11 -13.86 -4.93
CA ASN A 28 -7.37 -13.41 -4.36
C ASN A 28 -7.25 -12.04 -3.67
N LYS A 29 -6.14 -11.80 -2.99
CA LYS A 29 -5.89 -10.52 -2.31
C LYS A 29 -5.76 -9.38 -3.32
N ILE A 30 -5.00 -9.58 -4.41
CA ILE A 30 -4.86 -8.61 -5.49
C ILE A 30 -6.22 -8.32 -6.12
N TRP A 31 -7.00 -9.36 -6.44
CA TRP A 31 -8.34 -9.21 -7.01
C TRP A 31 -9.27 -8.38 -6.11
N ASN A 32 -9.29 -8.68 -4.81
CA ASN A 32 -10.12 -7.94 -3.85
C ASN A 32 -9.64 -6.49 -3.67
N ALA A 33 -8.33 -6.26 -3.64
CA ALA A 33 -7.75 -4.92 -3.60
C ALA A 33 -8.14 -4.10 -4.84
N SER A 34 -8.08 -4.72 -6.04
CA SER A 34 -8.48 -4.07 -7.28
C SER A 34 -9.96 -3.70 -7.29
N ARG A 35 -10.84 -4.59 -6.79
CA ARG A 35 -12.27 -4.27 -6.62
C ARG A 35 -12.49 -3.10 -5.68
N TYR A 36 -11.74 -3.02 -4.57
CA TYR A 36 -11.80 -1.89 -3.66
C TYR A 36 -11.38 -0.60 -4.35
N VAL A 37 -10.27 -0.61 -5.09
CA VAL A 37 -9.81 0.57 -5.84
C VAL A 37 -10.89 1.01 -6.83
N LEU A 38 -11.40 0.10 -7.66
CA LEU A 38 -12.42 0.40 -8.67
C LEU A 38 -13.68 0.99 -8.04
N SER A 39 -14.20 0.41 -6.94
CA SER A 39 -15.40 0.91 -6.27
C SER A 39 -15.28 2.34 -5.71
N HIS A 40 -14.05 2.87 -5.60
CA HIS A 40 -13.80 4.24 -5.14
C HIS A 40 -13.35 5.18 -6.26
N THR A 41 -13.18 4.69 -7.48
CA THR A 41 -12.54 5.45 -8.57
C THR A 41 -13.31 5.46 -9.88
N GLU A 42 -14.07 4.39 -10.21
CA GLU A 42 -14.72 4.23 -11.53
C GLU A 42 -15.76 5.31 -11.86
N ASP A 43 -16.44 5.85 -10.86
CA ASP A 43 -17.46 6.90 -11.03
C ASP A 43 -16.90 8.32 -10.90
N HIS A 44 -15.57 8.49 -10.88
CA HIS A 44 -14.92 9.78 -10.66
C HIS A 44 -14.03 10.18 -11.84
N ASP A 45 -14.06 11.47 -12.20
CA ASP A 45 -13.11 12.04 -13.15
C ASP A 45 -11.75 12.24 -12.48
N LEU A 46 -10.75 11.47 -12.91
CA LEU A 46 -9.38 11.51 -12.39
C LEU A 46 -8.43 12.28 -13.32
N SER A 47 -8.91 12.96 -14.34
CA SER A 47 -8.09 13.64 -15.35
C SER A 47 -7.44 14.94 -14.87
N SER A 48 -8.00 15.56 -13.82
CA SER A 48 -7.49 16.82 -13.27
C SER A 48 -6.17 16.64 -12.54
N THR A 49 -5.25 17.60 -12.65
CA THR A 49 -3.98 17.56 -11.93
C THR A 49 -4.18 18.01 -10.49
N THR A 50 -3.64 17.24 -9.54
CA THR A 50 -3.58 17.61 -8.12
C THR A 50 -2.20 17.38 -7.54
N THR A 51 -1.84 18.15 -6.53
CA THR A 51 -0.62 18.00 -5.72
C THR A 51 -0.93 17.77 -4.24
N SER A 52 -2.22 17.70 -3.90
CA SER A 52 -2.70 17.60 -2.50
C SER A 52 -2.60 16.17 -1.94
N PHE A 53 -1.51 15.47 -2.23
CA PHE A 53 -1.27 14.12 -1.71
C PHE A 53 -1.11 14.13 -0.19
N SER A 54 -1.90 13.28 0.48
CA SER A 54 -1.81 13.04 1.91
C SER A 54 -0.47 12.41 2.31
N LEU A 55 -0.20 12.34 3.61
CA LEU A 55 0.95 11.61 4.13
C LEU A 55 0.98 10.15 3.65
N ALA A 56 -0.18 9.48 3.66
CA ALA A 56 -0.31 8.09 3.21
C ALA A 56 -0.05 7.94 1.70
N ASP A 57 -0.55 8.88 0.88
CA ASP A 57 -0.34 8.85 -0.56
C ASP A 57 1.13 9.09 -0.93
N ARG A 58 1.80 10.02 -0.27
CA ARG A 58 3.23 10.28 -0.45
C ARG A 58 4.06 9.07 -0.04
N TRP A 59 3.72 8.46 1.09
CA TRP A 59 4.37 7.24 1.56
C TRP A 59 4.27 6.10 0.56
N ILE A 60 3.08 5.73 0.09
CA ILE A 60 2.92 4.57 -0.78
C ILE A 60 3.57 4.77 -2.14
N ARG A 61 3.56 6.01 -2.66
CA ARG A 61 4.24 6.37 -3.91
C ARG A 61 5.76 6.27 -3.75
N SER A 62 6.32 6.72 -2.63
CA SER A 62 7.73 6.57 -2.30
C SER A 62 8.13 5.09 -2.19
N ARG A 63 7.30 4.28 -1.54
CA ARG A 63 7.53 2.83 -1.42
C ARG A 63 7.46 2.11 -2.76
N LEU A 64 6.55 2.53 -3.66
CA LEU A 64 6.47 2.02 -5.02
C LEU A 64 7.77 2.26 -5.79
N GLU A 65 8.32 3.48 -5.73
CA GLU A 65 9.60 3.82 -6.35
C GLU A 65 10.76 2.98 -5.81
N ALA A 66 10.84 2.83 -4.49
CA ALA A 66 11.86 1.98 -3.86
C ALA A 66 11.73 0.51 -4.30
N THR A 67 10.51 0.02 -4.44
CA THR A 67 10.22 -1.34 -4.91
C THR A 67 10.61 -1.52 -6.38
N LEU A 68 10.32 -0.53 -7.23
CA LEU A 68 10.71 -0.53 -8.65
C LEU A 68 12.23 -0.68 -8.80
N VAL A 69 13.01 0.08 -8.02
CA VAL A 69 14.47 -0.02 -8.01
C VAL A 69 14.94 -1.43 -7.62
N GLN A 70 14.37 -2.01 -6.56
CA GLN A 70 14.72 -3.37 -6.11
C GLN A 70 14.41 -4.43 -7.17
N ILE A 71 13.29 -4.30 -7.88
CA ILE A 71 12.90 -5.24 -8.94
C ILE A 71 13.84 -5.12 -10.14
N GLU A 72 14.20 -3.92 -10.56
CA GLU A 72 15.13 -3.70 -11.67
C GLU A 72 16.52 -4.27 -11.35
N GLU A 73 17.05 -4.02 -10.17
CA GLU A 73 18.31 -4.60 -9.71
C GLU A 73 18.25 -6.14 -9.66
N ALA A 74 17.10 -6.69 -9.25
CA ALA A 74 16.90 -8.13 -9.23
C ALA A 74 16.86 -8.72 -10.65
N TYR A 75 16.24 -8.04 -11.62
CA TYR A 75 16.23 -8.45 -13.03
C TYR A 75 17.61 -8.38 -13.66
N GLU A 76 18.38 -7.32 -13.42
CA GLU A 76 19.75 -7.19 -13.91
C GLU A 76 20.65 -8.34 -13.42
N ASN A 77 20.39 -8.85 -12.23
CA ASN A 77 21.11 -9.96 -11.62
C ASN A 77 20.48 -11.34 -11.84
N PHE A 78 19.43 -11.43 -12.66
CA PHE A 78 18.66 -12.67 -12.91
C PHE A 78 18.08 -13.30 -11.63
N ARG A 79 17.80 -12.47 -10.59
CA ARG A 79 17.26 -12.90 -9.32
C ARG A 79 15.72 -12.73 -9.30
N PHE A 80 15.03 -13.55 -10.07
CA PHE A 80 13.56 -13.54 -10.15
C PHE A 80 12.89 -13.87 -8.82
N ASP A 81 13.56 -14.60 -7.95
CA ASP A 81 13.16 -14.86 -6.57
C ASP A 81 13.09 -13.55 -5.75
N LEU A 82 14.09 -12.68 -5.84
CA LEU A 82 14.10 -11.39 -5.17
C LEU A 82 13.08 -10.42 -5.77
N ALA A 83 12.94 -10.39 -7.10
CA ALA A 83 11.92 -9.56 -7.76
C ALA A 83 10.50 -9.95 -7.32
N SER A 84 10.20 -11.25 -7.31
CA SER A 84 8.88 -11.72 -6.85
C SER A 84 8.65 -11.45 -5.36
N GLN A 85 9.68 -11.59 -4.51
CA GLN A 85 9.56 -11.29 -3.09
C GLN A 85 9.29 -9.80 -2.85
N ALA A 86 10.02 -8.91 -3.51
CA ALA A 86 9.81 -7.46 -3.40
C ALA A 86 8.37 -7.06 -3.81
N LEU A 87 7.85 -7.65 -4.91
CA LEU A 87 6.46 -7.45 -5.34
C LEU A 87 5.44 -7.96 -4.32
N TYR A 88 5.69 -9.14 -3.75
CA TYR A 88 4.82 -9.70 -2.72
C TYR A 88 4.77 -8.79 -1.50
N ASP A 89 5.93 -8.39 -0.99
CA ASP A 89 6.04 -7.58 0.22
C ASP A 89 5.36 -6.21 0.02
N PHE A 90 5.59 -5.57 -1.11
CA PHE A 90 4.95 -4.29 -1.42
C PHE A 90 3.43 -4.43 -1.56
N ILE A 91 2.96 -5.36 -2.42
CA ILE A 91 1.52 -5.47 -2.71
C ILE A 91 0.77 -5.99 -1.50
N TRP A 92 1.27 -7.03 -0.83
CA TRP A 92 0.56 -7.62 0.29
C TRP A 92 0.63 -6.74 1.54
N ASN A 93 1.86 -6.42 1.98
CA ASN A 93 2.06 -5.80 3.29
C ASN A 93 1.87 -4.28 3.26
N GLU A 94 2.33 -3.59 2.21
CA GLU A 94 2.29 -2.13 2.17
C GLU A 94 1.00 -1.61 1.51
N PHE A 95 0.71 -2.05 0.28
CA PHE A 95 -0.48 -1.59 -0.44
C PHE A 95 -1.77 -2.12 0.19
N CYS A 96 -1.94 -3.45 0.29
CA CYS A 96 -3.20 -4.04 0.75
C CYS A 96 -3.44 -3.89 2.25
N ASP A 97 -2.43 -4.16 3.10
CA ASP A 97 -2.62 -4.21 4.55
C ASP A 97 -2.61 -2.82 5.20
N TRP A 98 -1.88 -1.87 4.61
CA TRP A 98 -1.76 -0.54 5.18
C TRP A 98 -2.37 0.55 4.32
N TYR A 99 -1.96 0.69 3.06
CA TYR A 99 -2.37 1.85 2.28
C TYR A 99 -3.88 1.89 2.03
N LEU A 100 -4.50 0.77 1.68
CA LEU A 100 -5.96 0.72 1.50
C LEU A 100 -6.69 1.15 2.78
N GLU A 101 -6.19 0.83 3.97
CA GLU A 101 -6.78 1.26 5.23
C GLU A 101 -6.50 2.74 5.54
N LEU A 102 -5.28 3.22 5.23
CA LEU A 102 -4.88 4.60 5.43
C LEU A 102 -5.58 5.57 4.44
N SER A 103 -6.04 5.10 3.28
CA SER A 103 -6.80 5.94 2.33
C SER A 103 -8.25 6.20 2.77
N LYS A 104 -8.81 5.33 3.60
CA LYS A 104 -10.24 5.41 4.00
C LYS A 104 -10.63 6.69 4.73
N PRO A 105 -9.83 7.27 5.66
CA PRO A 105 -10.19 8.51 6.32
C PRO A 105 -10.48 9.65 5.35
N VAL A 106 -9.71 9.78 4.28
CA VAL A 106 -9.90 10.82 3.26
C VAL A 106 -11.06 10.47 2.32
N LEU A 107 -11.14 9.23 1.87
CA LEU A 107 -12.16 8.81 0.89
C LEU A 107 -13.59 8.81 1.44
N TRP A 108 -13.74 8.56 2.75
CA TRP A 108 -15.06 8.44 3.40
C TRP A 108 -15.45 9.67 4.22
N ASP A 109 -14.59 10.67 4.26
CA ASP A 109 -14.91 11.94 4.90
C ASP A 109 -15.59 12.87 3.89
N GLU A 110 -16.91 13.07 4.08
CA GLU A 110 -17.69 13.99 3.23
C GLU A 110 -17.25 15.45 3.38
N SER A 111 -16.52 15.78 4.43
CA SER A 111 -15.97 17.11 4.69
C SER A 111 -14.54 17.31 4.15
N ALA A 112 -13.89 16.24 3.66
CA ALA A 112 -12.56 16.35 3.09
C ALA A 112 -12.57 17.21 1.81
N GLU A 113 -11.49 17.96 1.61
CA GLU A 113 -11.36 18.80 0.42
C GLU A 113 -11.38 17.95 -0.87
N PRO A 114 -12.14 18.38 -1.90
CA PRO A 114 -12.22 17.61 -3.17
C PRO A 114 -10.86 17.30 -3.79
N ALA A 115 -9.87 18.20 -3.63
CA ALA A 115 -8.52 18.00 -4.12
C ALA A 115 -7.77 16.88 -3.39
N GLU A 116 -8.00 16.70 -2.08
CA GLU A 116 -7.42 15.61 -1.30
C GLU A 116 -8.06 14.26 -1.68
N GLN A 117 -9.37 14.23 -1.84
CA GLN A 117 -10.08 13.03 -2.30
C GLN A 117 -9.63 12.62 -3.71
N LEU A 118 -9.46 13.59 -4.61
CA LEU A 118 -8.95 13.34 -5.96
C LEU A 118 -7.52 12.77 -5.89
N ALA A 119 -6.64 13.35 -5.07
CA ALA A 119 -5.28 12.87 -4.90
C ALA A 119 -5.22 11.43 -4.39
N ALA A 120 -6.04 11.09 -3.38
CA ALA A 120 -6.12 9.73 -2.85
C ALA A 120 -6.60 8.73 -3.91
N ARG A 121 -7.61 9.10 -4.73
CA ARG A 121 -8.08 8.25 -5.85
C ARG A 121 -7.02 8.06 -6.92
N GLN A 122 -6.33 9.13 -7.30
CA GLN A 122 -5.23 9.05 -8.28
C GLN A 122 -4.07 8.20 -7.76
N ALA A 123 -3.72 8.31 -6.49
CA ALA A 123 -2.70 7.48 -5.89
C ALA A 123 -3.12 6.00 -5.85
N LEU A 124 -4.37 5.69 -5.48
CA LEU A 124 -4.90 4.31 -5.52
C LEU A 124 -4.77 3.68 -6.90
N VAL A 125 -5.26 4.37 -7.92
CA VAL A 125 -5.25 3.88 -9.31
C VAL A 125 -3.83 3.79 -9.84
N GLY A 126 -3.02 4.85 -9.66
CA GLY A 126 -1.67 4.91 -10.21
C GLY A 126 -0.72 3.89 -9.59
N VAL A 127 -0.82 3.65 -8.28
CA VAL A 127 -0.04 2.62 -7.58
C VAL A 127 -0.47 1.22 -8.01
N LEU A 128 -1.77 0.97 -8.13
CA LEU A 128 -2.27 -0.32 -8.58
C LEU A 128 -1.84 -0.59 -10.03
N GLU A 129 -2.03 0.37 -10.94
CA GLU A 129 -1.69 0.23 -12.36
C GLU A 129 -0.21 -0.13 -12.56
N GLN A 130 0.70 0.62 -11.91
CA GLN A 130 2.13 0.35 -12.02
C GLN A 130 2.51 -0.99 -11.37
N SER A 131 1.88 -1.35 -10.25
CA SER A 131 2.08 -2.66 -9.61
C SER A 131 1.66 -3.82 -10.52
N LEU A 132 0.57 -3.66 -11.28
CA LEU A 132 0.13 -4.66 -12.24
C LEU A 132 1.15 -4.85 -13.36
N ARG A 133 1.73 -3.77 -13.90
CA ARG A 133 2.78 -3.86 -14.92
C ARG A 133 4.03 -4.58 -14.39
N MET A 134 4.47 -4.26 -13.18
CA MET A 134 5.60 -4.93 -12.55
C MET A 134 5.33 -6.41 -12.26
N LEU A 135 4.09 -6.75 -11.92
CA LEU A 135 3.67 -8.11 -11.59
C LEU A 135 3.39 -8.98 -12.83
N HIS A 136 3.12 -8.35 -13.97
CA HIS A 136 2.68 -9.03 -15.19
C HIS A 136 3.60 -10.17 -15.65
N PRO A 137 4.95 -10.07 -15.61
CA PRO A 137 5.83 -11.17 -15.96
C PRO A 137 5.63 -12.44 -15.12
N PHE A 138 5.08 -12.31 -13.91
CA PHE A 138 4.86 -13.41 -12.98
C PHE A 138 3.42 -13.94 -12.97
N MET A 139 2.44 -13.08 -13.29
CA MET A 139 1.00 -13.38 -13.22
C MET A 139 0.25 -12.80 -14.43
N PRO A 140 0.55 -13.21 -15.67
CA PRO A 140 0.08 -12.52 -16.88
C PRO A 140 -1.44 -12.46 -17.01
N PHE A 141 -2.16 -13.51 -16.65
CA PHE A 141 -3.62 -13.55 -16.85
C PHE A 141 -4.37 -12.66 -15.85
N LEU A 142 -4.03 -12.74 -14.57
CA LEU A 142 -4.67 -11.94 -13.53
C LEU A 142 -4.42 -10.43 -13.74
N THR A 143 -3.18 -10.08 -14.07
CA THR A 143 -2.80 -8.68 -14.26
C THR A 143 -3.40 -8.07 -15.51
N GLU A 144 -3.49 -8.83 -16.61
CA GLU A 144 -4.18 -8.38 -17.83
C GLU A 144 -5.64 -8.09 -17.56
N GLU A 145 -6.37 -9.01 -16.94
CA GLU A 145 -7.81 -8.88 -16.64
C GLU A 145 -8.10 -7.62 -15.81
N ILE A 146 -7.31 -7.37 -14.77
CA ILE A 146 -7.47 -6.21 -13.93
C ILE A 146 -7.05 -4.92 -14.67
N TRP A 147 -5.94 -4.98 -15.39
CA TRP A 147 -5.36 -3.82 -16.04
C TRP A 147 -6.27 -3.23 -17.12
N GLN A 148 -7.01 -4.04 -17.86
CA GLN A 148 -7.97 -3.57 -18.86
C GLN A 148 -9.01 -2.61 -18.28
N THR A 149 -9.37 -2.75 -17.01
CA THR A 149 -10.30 -1.85 -16.32
C THR A 149 -9.58 -0.68 -15.62
N VAL A 150 -8.38 -0.90 -15.10
CA VAL A 150 -7.65 0.10 -14.28
C VAL A 150 -6.90 1.10 -15.14
N SER A 151 -6.32 0.66 -16.28
CA SER A 151 -5.44 1.51 -17.09
C SER A 151 -6.11 2.78 -17.64
N PRO A 152 -7.38 2.76 -18.10
CA PRO A 152 -8.06 3.99 -18.55
C PRO A 152 -8.23 5.00 -17.41
N LEU A 153 -8.49 4.55 -16.18
CA LEU A 153 -8.61 5.40 -15.00
C LEU A 153 -7.28 6.02 -14.59
N ALA A 154 -6.16 5.32 -14.86
CA ALA A 154 -4.81 5.83 -14.67
C ALA A 154 -4.33 6.74 -15.82
N GLY A 155 -5.17 6.95 -16.85
CA GLY A 155 -4.77 7.69 -18.04
C GLY A 155 -3.79 6.93 -18.95
N VAL A 156 -3.63 5.62 -18.76
CA VAL A 156 -2.77 4.75 -19.57
C VAL A 156 -3.61 4.09 -20.66
N GLN A 157 -3.16 4.22 -21.90
CA GLN A 157 -3.85 3.62 -23.05
C GLN A 157 -3.01 2.47 -23.63
N GLY A 158 -3.67 1.45 -24.13
CA GLY A 158 -3.03 0.32 -24.80
C GLY A 158 -3.98 -0.87 -24.94
N ASP A 159 -3.72 -1.74 -25.92
CA ASP A 159 -4.55 -2.92 -26.20
C ASP A 159 -4.30 -4.05 -25.20
N SER A 160 -3.12 -4.07 -24.59
CA SER A 160 -2.71 -5.09 -23.62
C SER A 160 -1.60 -4.57 -22.72
N ILE A 161 -1.61 -5.00 -21.45
CA ILE A 161 -0.52 -4.72 -20.49
C ILE A 161 0.85 -5.23 -21.00
N MET A 162 0.85 -6.30 -21.82
CA MET A 162 2.07 -6.83 -22.46
C MET A 162 2.80 -5.79 -23.31
N LEU A 163 2.06 -4.86 -23.91
CA LEU A 163 2.58 -3.82 -24.78
C LEU A 163 2.83 -2.49 -24.03
N ALA A 164 2.37 -2.40 -22.79
CA ALA A 164 2.60 -1.24 -21.97
C ALA A 164 4.10 -1.11 -21.61
N PRO A 165 4.65 0.11 -21.59
CA PRO A 165 6.04 0.31 -21.18
C PRO A 165 6.25 -0.10 -19.73
N TRP A 166 7.47 -0.55 -19.39
CA TRP A 166 7.86 -0.74 -18.00
C TRP A 166 7.68 0.58 -17.24
N PRO A 167 7.24 0.55 -15.95
CA PRO A 167 7.10 1.77 -15.17
C PRO A 167 8.39 2.58 -15.15
N ALA A 168 8.28 3.87 -15.43
CA ALA A 168 9.44 4.75 -15.40
C ALA A 168 9.71 5.22 -13.96
N ARG A 169 10.99 5.24 -13.57
CA ARG A 169 11.41 5.80 -12.28
C ARG A 169 11.06 7.28 -12.17
N CYS A 170 10.57 7.71 -11.03
CA CYS A 170 10.29 9.09 -10.69
C CYS A 170 10.89 9.42 -9.32
N SER A 171 12.18 9.76 -9.28
CA SER A 171 12.92 10.03 -8.03
C SER A 171 12.29 11.12 -7.17
N ASP A 172 11.54 12.04 -7.78
CA ASP A 172 10.83 13.12 -7.08
C ASP A 172 9.66 12.60 -6.21
N GLN A 173 9.29 11.34 -6.37
CA GLN A 173 8.29 10.69 -5.52
C GLN A 173 8.87 10.08 -4.24
N ILE A 174 10.19 9.99 -4.12
CA ILE A 174 10.84 9.48 -2.92
C ILE A 174 10.68 10.51 -1.79
N ASP A 175 10.01 10.11 -0.72
CA ASP A 175 9.69 10.94 0.43
C ASP A 175 10.08 10.22 1.74
N THR A 176 11.33 10.38 2.15
CA THR A 176 11.88 9.74 3.34
C THR A 176 11.22 10.22 4.64
N GLU A 177 10.69 11.45 4.69
CA GLU A 177 9.96 11.94 5.85
C GLU A 177 8.61 11.22 6.00
N ALA A 178 7.88 11.06 4.88
CA ALA A 178 6.63 10.32 4.88
C ALA A 178 6.86 8.84 5.25
N GLU A 179 7.94 8.23 4.77
CA GLU A 179 8.30 6.85 5.13
C GLU A 179 8.57 6.72 6.64
N GLN A 180 9.35 7.61 7.22
CA GLN A 180 9.67 7.60 8.65
C GLN A 180 8.42 7.86 9.52
N GLU A 181 7.55 8.77 9.11
CA GLU A 181 6.36 9.10 9.88
C GLU A 181 5.32 7.97 9.82
N ILE A 182 5.09 7.37 8.66
CA ILE A 182 4.18 6.23 8.53
C ILE A 182 4.74 5.00 9.27
N GLU A 183 6.03 4.73 9.22
CA GLU A 183 6.61 3.61 9.97
C GLU A 183 6.44 3.80 11.49
N TRP A 184 6.67 5.01 11.99
CA TRP A 184 6.39 5.36 13.37
C TRP A 184 4.89 5.18 13.72
N LEU A 185 3.98 5.63 12.84
CA LEU A 185 2.54 5.48 13.02
C LEU A 185 2.12 4.00 13.07
N LYS A 186 2.66 3.18 12.17
CA LYS A 186 2.42 1.73 12.12
C LYS A 186 2.83 1.05 13.43
N GLN A 187 4.01 1.41 13.98
CA GLN A 187 4.50 0.86 15.24
C GLN A 187 3.55 1.20 16.39
N ILE A 188 3.03 2.42 16.47
CA ILE A 188 2.06 2.82 17.49
C ILE A 188 0.75 2.04 17.33
N ILE A 189 0.21 1.97 16.11
CA ILE A 189 -1.04 1.24 15.85
C ILE A 189 -0.89 -0.23 16.22
N VAL A 190 0.21 -0.88 15.84
CA VAL A 190 0.49 -2.28 16.17
C VAL A 190 0.64 -2.44 17.69
N GLY A 191 1.37 -1.55 18.36
CA GLY A 191 1.52 -1.56 19.82
C GLY A 191 0.17 -1.47 20.54
N ILE A 192 -0.70 -0.54 20.14
CA ILE A 192 -2.05 -0.41 20.71
C ILE A 192 -2.87 -1.68 20.47
N ARG A 193 -2.85 -2.22 19.24
CA ARG A 193 -3.57 -3.46 18.91
C ARG A 193 -3.09 -4.65 19.74
N THR A 194 -1.79 -4.76 19.97
CA THR A 194 -1.19 -5.81 20.82
C THR A 194 -1.68 -5.70 22.25
N ILE A 195 -1.60 -4.51 22.87
CA ILE A 195 -2.09 -4.26 24.23
C ILE A 195 -3.58 -4.61 24.34
N ARG A 196 -4.40 -4.20 23.36
CA ARG A 196 -5.83 -4.51 23.33
C ARG A 196 -6.08 -6.02 23.27
N SER A 197 -5.34 -6.73 22.43
CA SER A 197 -5.45 -8.19 22.30
C SER A 197 -5.07 -8.91 23.58
N GLU A 198 -3.95 -8.54 24.19
CA GLU A 198 -3.48 -9.12 25.47
C GLU A 198 -4.42 -8.82 26.63
N SER A 199 -5.08 -7.66 26.61
CA SER A 199 -6.06 -7.25 27.62
C SER A 199 -7.48 -7.73 27.32
N ASN A 200 -7.70 -8.52 26.27
CA ASN A 200 -9.02 -9.00 25.84
C ASN A 200 -10.05 -7.88 25.62
N ILE A 201 -9.61 -6.72 25.12
CA ILE A 201 -10.49 -5.58 24.83
C ILE A 201 -11.21 -5.86 23.49
N PRO A 202 -12.56 -5.76 23.46
CA PRO A 202 -13.32 -5.97 22.22
C PRO A 202 -12.85 -5.06 21.10
N PRO A 203 -12.77 -5.54 19.83
CA PRO A 203 -12.27 -4.76 18.69
C PRO A 203 -13.05 -3.48 18.41
N GLY A 204 -14.33 -3.43 18.78
CA GLY A 204 -15.22 -2.27 18.57
C GLY A 204 -15.12 -1.16 19.61
N ASP A 205 -14.53 -1.44 20.78
CA ASP A 205 -14.48 -0.47 21.88
C ASP A 205 -13.47 0.63 21.58
N GLU A 206 -13.88 1.87 21.73
CA GLU A 206 -13.01 3.04 21.60
C GLU A 206 -12.50 3.47 22.98
N LEU A 207 -11.18 3.58 23.12
CA LEU A 207 -10.54 3.89 24.39
C LEU A 207 -9.59 5.08 24.26
N PRO A 208 -9.48 5.90 25.33
CA PRO A 208 -8.44 6.91 25.39
C PRO A 208 -7.06 6.28 25.58
N ILE A 209 -6.04 6.89 24.98
CA ILE A 209 -4.65 6.53 25.23
C ILE A 209 -3.92 7.65 25.95
N PHE A 210 -2.98 7.25 26.83
CA PHE A 210 -2.07 8.14 27.52
C PHE A 210 -0.65 7.90 27.03
N VAL A 211 -0.03 8.93 26.47
CA VAL A 211 1.35 8.88 26.00
C VAL A 211 2.22 9.61 27.01
N VAL A 212 3.20 8.92 27.56
CA VAL A 212 4.06 9.46 28.63
C VAL A 212 5.35 10.00 28.01
N ASN A 213 5.75 11.20 28.40
CA ASN A 213 7.03 11.82 28.02
C ASN A 213 7.25 11.94 26.50
N ALA A 214 6.20 12.20 25.73
CA ALA A 214 6.34 12.42 24.30
C ALA A 214 7.18 13.66 23.99
N SER A 215 8.15 13.52 23.09
CA SER A 215 8.92 14.63 22.54
C SER A 215 8.04 15.61 21.76
N SER A 216 8.55 16.80 21.45
CA SER A 216 7.82 17.79 20.65
C SER A 216 7.42 17.23 19.29
N LEU A 217 8.31 16.51 18.61
CA LEU A 217 8.05 15.87 17.32
C LEU A 217 6.94 14.80 17.42
N GLU A 218 6.98 13.98 18.46
CA GLU A 218 5.94 12.95 18.68
C GLU A 218 4.58 13.56 18.97
N ARG A 219 4.52 14.66 19.73
CA ARG A 219 3.27 15.40 19.98
C ARG A 219 2.65 15.94 18.68
N GLU A 220 3.48 16.49 17.79
CA GLU A 220 3.04 16.98 16.50
C GLU A 220 2.55 15.84 15.60
N ARG A 221 3.28 14.73 15.55
CA ARG A 221 2.88 13.52 14.80
C ARG A 221 1.58 12.93 15.35
N LEU A 222 1.42 12.82 16.66
CA LEU A 222 0.17 12.34 17.28
C LEU A 222 -1.02 13.20 16.86
N LYS A 223 -0.87 14.52 16.88
CA LYS A 223 -1.92 15.46 16.49
C LYS A 223 -2.28 15.34 15.01
N ARG A 224 -1.29 15.27 14.11
CA ARG A 224 -1.53 15.14 12.67
C ARG A 224 -2.19 13.80 12.28
N ASN A 225 -1.86 12.74 13.02
CA ASN A 225 -2.28 11.38 12.73
C ASN A 225 -3.45 10.90 13.62
N GLU A 226 -4.15 11.82 14.32
CA GLU A 226 -5.24 11.46 15.22
C GLU A 226 -6.36 10.69 14.52
N SER A 227 -6.72 11.07 13.30
CA SER A 227 -7.74 10.38 12.49
C SER A 227 -7.35 8.93 12.16
N TYR A 228 -6.08 8.68 11.85
CA TYR A 228 -5.56 7.33 11.61
C TYR A 228 -5.60 6.48 12.89
N LEU A 229 -5.16 7.04 14.02
CA LEU A 229 -5.19 6.36 15.32
C LEU A 229 -6.62 6.05 15.77
N GLY A 230 -7.53 7.00 15.62
CA GLY A 230 -8.95 6.80 15.90
C GLY A 230 -9.53 5.65 15.10
N ARG A 231 -9.31 5.67 13.79
CA ARG A 231 -9.89 4.67 12.91
C ARG A 231 -9.24 3.30 13.01
N LEU A 232 -7.90 3.24 12.94
CA LEU A 232 -7.16 1.98 12.81
C LEU A 232 -6.83 1.32 14.13
N ALA A 233 -6.76 2.07 15.24
CA ALA A 233 -6.48 1.56 16.58
C ALA A 233 -7.64 1.74 17.56
N LYS A 234 -8.78 2.32 17.12
CA LYS A 234 -9.95 2.60 17.97
C LYS A 234 -9.61 3.47 19.18
N VAL A 235 -8.87 4.55 18.92
CA VAL A 235 -8.50 5.54 19.93
C VAL A 235 -9.56 6.64 19.98
N SER A 236 -10.20 6.82 21.12
CA SER A 236 -11.22 7.87 21.29
C SER A 236 -10.62 9.25 21.59
N SER A 237 -9.47 9.30 22.25
CA SER A 237 -8.72 10.53 22.52
C SER A 237 -7.26 10.24 22.88
N ILE A 238 -6.38 11.21 22.65
CA ILE A 238 -4.95 11.12 22.94
C ILE A 238 -4.62 12.16 24.01
N LYS A 239 -4.04 11.74 25.14
CA LYS A 239 -3.57 12.62 26.19
C LYS A 239 -2.08 12.42 26.41
N VAL A 240 -1.30 13.47 26.25
CA VAL A 240 0.12 13.45 26.59
C VAL A 240 0.29 13.89 28.04
N ILE A 241 0.97 13.07 28.83
CA ILE A 241 1.26 13.34 30.24
C ILE A 241 2.78 13.39 30.46
N GLU A 242 3.20 14.23 31.36
CA GLU A 242 4.58 14.29 31.83
C GLU A 242 4.65 13.53 33.16
N SER A 243 5.71 12.69 33.30
CA SER A 243 5.93 11.92 34.53
C SER A 243 6.65 12.72 35.60
#